data_aa57414cc93e6f4ce14a0c4f3f7fc010
#
_entry.id   aa57414cc93e6f4ce14a0c4f3f7fc010
#
_cell.length_a   1.000
_cell.length_b   1.000
_cell.length_c   1.000
_cell.angle_alpha   90.00
_cell.angle_beta   90.00
_cell.angle_gamma   90.00
#
_symmetry.space_group_name_H-M   'P 1'
#
loop_
_entity.id
_entity.type
_entity.pdbx_description
1 polymer ?
#
loop_
_entity_poly.entity_id
_entity_poly.type
_entity_poly.pdbx_seq_one_letter_code
_entity_poly.pdbx_strand_id
1 'polypeptide(L)'
;MDRRSLIKKTGIAGVLAAGAAPAAYAQGANVRWRLASSFPKSLDTIFGGAETFAKKVSEMSGGKFTISTHAAGELMPAFGVVDGVQNGTVECCHTAPYYFFGKDETFALGCAIPFGLNSRQMTAWMYEGNGLKLTREFYRGYNIINFPMGNTGAQMGGWFRKEIKSLAAFKGLKFRVGGFPGKV
;
A
#
# COMPACT_ATOMS: atom_id res chain seq x y z
N MET A 1 -42.34 7.08 50.90
CA MET A 1 -40.98 7.27 50.35
C MET A 1 -40.72 8.75 50.25
N ASP A 2 -39.75 9.28 50.99
CA ASP A 2 -39.46 10.70 51.01
C ASP A 2 -38.76 11.17 49.76
N ARG A 3 -39.23 12.26 49.12
CA ARG A 3 -38.67 12.83 47.89
C ARG A 3 -37.17 13.14 47.98
N ARG A 4 -36.67 13.49 49.15
CA ARG A 4 -35.24 13.74 49.39
C ARG A 4 -34.37 12.48 49.34
N SER A 5 -34.88 11.32 49.71
CA SER A 5 -34.16 10.05 49.61
C SER A 5 -34.06 9.56 48.16
N LEU A 6 -35.05 9.89 47.34
CA LEU A 6 -35.02 9.55 45.91
C LEU A 6 -33.96 10.35 45.15
N ILE A 7 -33.88 11.68 45.41
CA ILE A 7 -32.90 12.57 44.76
C ILE A 7 -31.47 12.20 45.13
N LYS A 8 -31.22 11.81 46.41
CA LYS A 8 -29.88 11.34 46.84
C LYS A 8 -29.47 10.03 46.16
N LYS A 9 -30.39 9.08 46.00
CA LYS A 9 -30.12 7.80 45.32
C LYS A 9 -29.90 7.98 43.83
N THR A 10 -30.68 8.87 43.17
CA THR A 10 -30.51 9.14 41.71
C THR A 10 -29.24 9.94 41.43
N GLY A 11 -28.84 10.86 42.31
CA GLY A 11 -27.61 11.64 42.15
C GLY A 11 -26.35 10.77 42.27
N ILE A 12 -26.32 9.81 43.22
CA ILE A 12 -25.19 8.89 43.40
C ILE A 12 -25.10 7.89 42.21
N ALA A 13 -26.24 7.38 41.74
CA ALA A 13 -26.26 6.51 40.56
C ALA A 13 -25.81 7.24 39.29
N GLY A 14 -26.15 8.52 39.13
CA GLY A 14 -25.72 9.34 37.98
C GLY A 14 -24.21 9.61 37.96
N VAL A 15 -23.60 9.85 39.13
CA VAL A 15 -22.15 10.08 39.24
C VAL A 15 -21.36 8.79 39.00
N LEU A 16 -21.87 7.63 39.43
CA LEU A 16 -21.22 6.33 39.14
C LEU A 16 -21.33 5.94 37.66
N ALA A 17 -22.41 6.28 37.00
CA ALA A 17 -22.55 6.04 35.56
C ALA A 17 -21.67 6.97 34.72
N ALA A 18 -21.47 8.24 35.14
CA ALA A 18 -20.56 9.16 34.47
C ALA A 18 -19.07 8.80 34.65
N GLY A 19 -18.72 8.16 35.75
CA GLY A 19 -17.35 7.70 36.03
C GLY A 19 -16.95 6.42 35.29
N ALA A 20 -17.92 5.60 34.86
CA ALA A 20 -17.66 4.37 34.12
C ALA A 20 -17.57 4.58 32.59
N ALA A 21 -18.10 5.70 32.07
CA ALA A 21 -18.10 5.99 30.64
C ALA A 21 -16.71 6.20 30.03
N PRO A 22 -15.71 6.84 30.68
CA PRO A 22 -14.38 7.01 30.07
C PRO A 22 -13.60 5.72 29.90
N ALA A 23 -13.84 4.70 30.72
CA ALA A 23 -13.12 3.43 30.64
C ALA A 23 -13.58 2.55 29.45
N ALA A 24 -14.80 2.68 29.00
CA ALA A 24 -15.32 1.96 27.86
C ALA A 24 -14.81 2.52 26.51
N TYR A 25 -14.52 3.81 26.44
CA TYR A 25 -13.91 4.45 25.26
C TYR A 25 -12.39 4.25 25.17
N ALA A 26 -11.73 3.80 26.24
CA ALA A 26 -10.29 3.55 26.27
C ALA A 26 -9.88 2.17 25.71
N GLN A 27 -10.83 1.28 25.45
CA GLN A 27 -10.56 0.07 24.66
C GLN A 27 -10.63 0.45 23.19
N GLY A 28 -9.52 0.96 22.63
CA GLY A 28 -9.41 1.29 21.21
C GLY A 28 -9.92 0.13 20.36
N ALA A 29 -10.79 0.45 19.41
CA ALA A 29 -11.35 -0.54 18.50
C ALA A 29 -10.22 -1.31 17.81
N ASN A 30 -10.32 -2.64 17.75
CA ASN A 30 -9.39 -3.47 17.00
C ASN A 30 -9.57 -3.16 15.50
N VAL A 31 -8.50 -2.70 14.86
CA VAL A 31 -8.47 -2.41 13.42
C VAL A 31 -7.99 -3.66 12.68
N ARG A 32 -8.70 -4.05 11.66
CA ARG A 32 -8.31 -5.17 10.78
C ARG A 32 -8.37 -4.73 9.34
N TRP A 33 -7.24 -4.81 8.65
CA TRP A 33 -7.13 -4.50 7.24
C TRP A 33 -6.74 -5.73 6.43
N ARG A 34 -7.12 -5.72 5.15
CA ARG A 34 -6.69 -6.68 4.13
C ARG A 34 -5.76 -5.96 3.16
N LEU A 35 -4.58 -6.52 2.96
CA LEU A 35 -3.61 -6.04 2.01
C LEU A 35 -3.60 -6.98 0.80
N ALA A 36 -4.05 -6.48 -0.35
CA ALA A 36 -3.97 -7.20 -1.62
C ALA A 36 -2.64 -6.90 -2.32
N SER A 37 -1.85 -7.93 -2.61
CA SER A 37 -0.57 -7.79 -3.32
C SER A 37 -0.72 -8.13 -4.80
N SER A 38 -0.02 -7.38 -5.65
CA SER A 38 0.18 -7.74 -7.06
C SER A 38 1.22 -8.85 -7.25
N PHE A 39 1.90 -9.26 -6.18
CA PHE A 39 3.02 -10.20 -6.24
C PHE A 39 2.62 -11.58 -5.66
N PRO A 40 3.09 -12.67 -6.28
CA PRO A 40 2.89 -14.01 -5.75
C PRO A 40 3.82 -14.29 -4.57
N LYS A 41 3.46 -15.25 -3.72
CA LYS A 41 4.29 -15.70 -2.57
C LYS A 41 5.66 -16.23 -2.98
N SER A 42 5.79 -16.75 -4.21
CA SER A 42 7.07 -17.23 -4.75
C SER A 42 8.13 -16.11 -4.92
N LEU A 43 7.71 -14.85 -4.94
CA LEU A 43 8.62 -13.69 -4.88
C LEU A 43 8.81 -13.27 -3.42
N ASP A 44 9.43 -14.12 -2.64
CA ASP A 44 9.60 -14.01 -1.19
C ASP A 44 10.19 -12.66 -0.75
N THR A 45 11.19 -12.16 -1.46
CA THR A 45 11.82 -10.86 -1.17
C THR A 45 10.84 -9.69 -1.30
N ILE A 46 9.97 -9.71 -2.32
CA ILE A 46 9.00 -8.63 -2.55
C ILE A 46 7.76 -8.85 -1.68
N PHE A 47 7.13 -10.03 -1.77
CA PHE A 47 5.93 -10.34 -0.99
C PHE A 47 6.21 -10.34 0.52
N GLY A 48 7.36 -10.85 0.96
CA GLY A 48 7.81 -10.83 2.34
C GLY A 48 7.94 -9.41 2.93
N GLY A 49 8.14 -8.39 2.08
CA GLY A 49 8.06 -6.99 2.50
C GLY A 49 6.67 -6.63 3.03
N ALA A 50 5.60 -7.08 2.38
CA ALA A 50 4.23 -6.87 2.86
C ALA A 50 3.97 -7.61 4.18
N GLU A 51 4.45 -8.83 4.31
CA GLU A 51 4.33 -9.62 5.54
C GLU A 51 5.10 -8.96 6.70
N THR A 52 6.32 -8.49 6.45
CA THR A 52 7.13 -7.76 7.42
C THR A 52 6.42 -6.47 7.87
N PHE A 53 5.85 -5.72 6.94
CA PHE A 53 5.07 -4.53 7.25
C PHE A 53 3.87 -4.87 8.14
N ALA A 54 3.06 -5.86 7.77
CA ALA A 54 1.90 -6.30 8.54
C ALA A 54 2.29 -6.74 9.97
N LYS A 55 3.37 -7.50 10.09
CA LYS A 55 3.93 -7.92 11.38
C LYS A 55 4.33 -6.72 12.24
N LYS A 56 5.06 -5.75 11.68
CA LYS A 56 5.50 -4.55 12.40
C LYS A 56 4.32 -3.69 12.87
N VAL A 57 3.29 -3.51 12.06
CA VAL A 57 2.08 -2.79 12.45
C VAL A 57 1.40 -3.48 13.65
N SER A 58 1.29 -4.81 13.61
CA SER A 58 0.72 -5.57 14.72
C SER A 58 1.56 -5.46 16.00
N GLU A 59 2.89 -5.61 15.91
CA GLU A 59 3.81 -5.46 17.04
C GLU A 59 3.71 -4.06 17.68
N MET A 60 3.77 -3.00 16.86
CA MET A 60 3.74 -1.61 17.33
C MET A 60 2.40 -1.22 17.97
N SER A 61 1.31 -1.85 17.55
CA SER A 61 -0.04 -1.59 18.08
C SER A 61 -0.43 -2.53 19.22
N GLY A 62 0.45 -3.43 19.65
CA GLY A 62 0.13 -4.46 20.65
C GLY A 62 -1.02 -5.36 20.20
N GLY A 63 -1.09 -5.67 18.90
CA GLY A 63 -2.11 -6.51 18.27
C GLY A 63 -3.45 -5.82 18.01
N LYS A 64 -3.58 -4.53 18.34
CA LYS A 64 -4.83 -3.78 18.12
C LYS A 64 -5.07 -3.41 16.65
N PHE A 65 -4.01 -3.34 15.86
CA PHE A 65 -4.10 -3.16 14.42
C PHE A 65 -3.43 -4.35 13.73
N THR A 66 -4.19 -5.12 12.99
CA THR A 66 -3.70 -6.28 12.25
C THR A 66 -3.98 -6.13 10.76
N ILE A 67 -3.03 -6.57 9.93
CA ILE A 67 -3.15 -6.56 8.48
C ILE A 67 -2.97 -7.99 7.98
N SER A 68 -3.97 -8.54 7.30
CA SER A 68 -3.84 -9.82 6.60
C SER A 68 -3.29 -9.57 5.19
N THR A 69 -2.22 -10.27 4.83
CA THR A 69 -1.58 -10.17 3.51
C THR A 69 -2.10 -11.25 2.58
N HIS A 70 -2.46 -10.87 1.37
CA HIS A 70 -3.01 -11.74 0.34
C HIS A 70 -2.20 -11.60 -0.95
N ALA A 71 -1.75 -12.73 -1.48
CA ALA A 71 -0.95 -12.76 -2.70
C ALA A 71 -1.81 -12.47 -3.95
N ALA A 72 -1.12 -12.23 -5.06
CA ALA A 72 -1.75 -12.03 -6.36
C ALA A 72 -2.75 -13.15 -6.69
N GLY A 73 -3.99 -12.79 -7.00
CA GLY A 73 -5.06 -13.73 -7.34
C GLY A 73 -5.85 -14.28 -6.15
N GLU A 74 -5.44 -14.06 -4.89
CA GLU A 74 -6.20 -14.57 -3.73
C GLU A 74 -7.50 -13.78 -3.48
N LEU A 75 -7.46 -12.46 -3.53
CA LEU A 75 -8.65 -11.61 -3.37
C LEU A 75 -9.13 -11.04 -4.69
N MET A 76 -8.20 -10.71 -5.57
CA MET A 76 -8.47 -10.07 -6.85
C MET A 76 -7.28 -10.28 -7.80
N PRO A 77 -7.45 -10.05 -9.13
CA PRO A 77 -6.34 -10.10 -10.08
C PRO A 77 -5.22 -9.13 -9.71
N ALA A 78 -3.97 -9.50 -10.01
CA ALA A 78 -2.77 -8.72 -9.66
C ALA A 78 -2.84 -7.24 -10.11
N PHE A 79 -3.45 -6.96 -11.24
CA PHE A 79 -3.60 -5.62 -11.79
C PHE A 79 -4.92 -4.92 -11.39
N GLY A 80 -5.74 -5.55 -10.55
CA GLY A 80 -6.98 -4.98 -10.01
C GLY A 80 -6.82 -4.37 -8.61
N VAL A 81 -5.64 -4.48 -7.97
CA VAL A 81 -5.46 -4.11 -6.57
C VAL A 81 -5.63 -2.60 -6.30
N VAL A 82 -5.26 -1.75 -7.26
CA VAL A 82 -5.46 -0.30 -7.15
C VAL A 82 -6.94 0.05 -7.22
N ASP A 83 -7.69 -0.59 -8.13
CA ASP A 83 -9.14 -0.41 -8.20
C ASP A 83 -9.82 -0.92 -6.93
N GLY A 84 -9.32 -2.02 -6.36
CA GLY A 84 -9.81 -2.56 -5.09
C GLY A 84 -9.68 -1.57 -3.92
N VAL A 85 -8.56 -0.86 -3.81
CA VAL A 85 -8.37 0.19 -2.79
C VAL A 85 -9.21 1.43 -3.12
N GLN A 86 -9.20 1.86 -4.38
CA GLN A 86 -9.95 3.03 -4.84
C GLN A 86 -11.44 2.90 -4.50
N ASN A 87 -12.00 1.71 -4.67
CA ASN A 87 -13.42 1.41 -4.43
C ASN A 87 -13.72 0.94 -3.00
N GLY A 88 -12.71 0.86 -2.12
CA GLY A 88 -12.86 0.40 -0.74
C GLY A 88 -13.15 -1.10 -0.60
N THR A 89 -12.88 -1.91 -1.63
CA THR A 89 -13.01 -3.38 -1.58
C THR A 89 -11.96 -3.98 -0.65
N VAL A 90 -10.77 -3.41 -0.61
CA VAL A 90 -9.69 -3.72 0.34
C VAL A 90 -9.13 -2.42 0.90
N GLU A 91 -8.57 -2.49 2.09
CA GLU A 91 -8.10 -1.32 2.82
C GLU A 91 -6.74 -0.81 2.31
N CYS A 92 -5.87 -1.71 1.82
CA CYS A 92 -4.59 -1.33 1.24
C CYS A 92 -4.12 -2.35 0.20
N CYS A 93 -3.16 -1.93 -0.64
CA CYS A 93 -2.53 -2.81 -1.61
C CYS A 93 -1.01 -2.63 -1.62
N HIS A 94 -0.33 -3.67 -2.09
CA HIS A 94 1.11 -3.70 -2.34
C HIS A 94 1.37 -3.99 -3.81
N THR A 95 1.90 -3.02 -4.54
CA THR A 95 2.03 -3.10 -6.00
C THR A 95 3.18 -2.23 -6.52
N ALA A 96 3.50 -2.37 -7.80
CA ALA A 96 4.36 -1.45 -8.53
C ALA A 96 3.50 -0.47 -9.34
N PRO A 97 3.70 0.85 -9.17
CA PRO A 97 2.83 1.84 -9.80
C PRO A 97 2.77 1.73 -11.33
N TYR A 98 3.88 1.43 -11.99
CA TYR A 98 3.92 1.33 -13.46
C TYR A 98 3.02 0.23 -14.04
N TYR A 99 2.51 -0.70 -13.22
CA TYR A 99 1.51 -1.68 -13.67
C TYR A 99 0.21 -1.02 -14.12
N PHE A 100 -0.05 0.19 -13.65
CA PHE A 100 -1.26 0.97 -13.95
C PHE A 100 -1.03 2.07 -14.98
N PHE A 101 0.09 1.98 -15.73
CA PHE A 101 0.42 2.88 -16.83
C PHE A 101 -0.72 3.03 -17.85
N GLY A 102 -1.44 1.95 -18.13
CA GLY A 102 -2.60 1.98 -19.03
C GLY A 102 -3.81 2.74 -18.50
N LYS A 103 -3.86 2.99 -17.17
CA LYS A 103 -4.90 3.80 -16.52
C LYS A 103 -4.54 5.29 -16.59
N ASP A 104 -3.29 5.62 -16.29
CA ASP A 104 -2.71 6.97 -16.37
C ASP A 104 -1.18 6.84 -16.43
N GLU A 105 -0.56 7.49 -17.39
CA GLU A 105 0.88 7.41 -17.62
C GLU A 105 1.69 7.94 -16.42
N THR A 106 1.11 8.81 -15.59
CA THR A 106 1.73 9.38 -14.39
C THR A 106 2.07 8.31 -13.34
N PHE A 107 1.38 7.16 -13.32
CA PHE A 107 1.75 6.05 -12.46
C PHE A 107 3.19 5.57 -12.69
N ALA A 108 3.71 5.68 -13.91
CA ALA A 108 5.07 5.26 -14.21
C ALA A 108 6.14 6.14 -13.55
N LEU A 109 5.83 7.38 -13.21
CA LEU A 109 6.78 8.32 -12.60
C LEU A 109 7.21 7.88 -11.20
N GLY A 110 6.43 7.03 -10.54
CA GLY A 110 6.77 6.45 -9.23
C GLY A 110 7.89 5.42 -9.25
N CYS A 111 8.18 4.81 -10.42
CA CYS A 111 9.23 3.80 -10.59
C CYS A 111 9.45 3.47 -12.07
N ALA A 112 10.54 2.76 -12.38
CA ALA A 112 10.81 2.14 -13.67
C ALA A 112 10.95 3.10 -14.87
N ILE A 113 11.38 4.34 -14.63
CA ILE A 113 11.77 5.24 -15.72
C ILE A 113 13.15 4.81 -16.22
N PRO A 114 13.30 4.52 -17.54
CA PRO A 114 14.61 4.17 -18.11
C PRO A 114 15.64 5.26 -17.82
N PHE A 115 16.82 4.86 -17.35
CA PHE A 115 17.90 5.78 -16.96
C PHE A 115 17.52 6.81 -15.89
N GLY A 116 16.39 6.60 -15.19
CA GLY A 116 15.92 7.44 -14.11
C GLY A 116 16.69 7.25 -12.80
N LEU A 117 16.06 7.65 -11.70
CA LEU A 117 16.67 7.59 -10.37
C LEU A 117 16.92 6.15 -9.92
N ASN A 118 18.12 5.87 -9.39
CA ASN A 118 18.38 4.61 -8.71
C ASN A 118 17.66 4.57 -7.35
N SER A 119 17.72 3.44 -6.64
CA SER A 119 17.06 3.22 -5.36
C SER A 119 17.33 4.34 -4.34
N ARG A 120 18.60 4.70 -4.15
CA ARG A 120 19.00 5.74 -3.19
C ARG A 120 18.49 7.13 -3.59
N GLN A 121 18.62 7.46 -4.86
CA GLN A 121 18.13 8.73 -5.40
C GLN A 121 16.59 8.83 -5.33
N MET A 122 15.88 7.75 -5.64
CA MET A 122 14.43 7.69 -5.52
C MET A 122 13.99 7.88 -4.06
N THR A 123 14.65 7.24 -3.11
CA THR A 123 14.38 7.41 -1.68
C THR A 123 14.62 8.87 -1.25
N ALA A 124 15.72 9.47 -1.66
CA ALA A 124 16.02 10.87 -1.37
C ALA A 124 14.97 11.80 -1.98
N TRP A 125 14.58 11.59 -3.23
CA TRP A 125 13.54 12.38 -3.86
C TRP A 125 12.19 12.26 -3.15
N MET A 126 11.82 11.05 -2.74
CA MET A 126 10.56 10.80 -2.04
C MET A 126 10.51 11.48 -0.66
N TYR A 127 11.56 11.37 0.16
CA TYR A 127 11.52 11.80 1.56
C TYR A 127 12.11 13.19 1.79
N GLU A 128 13.17 13.58 1.07
CA GLU A 128 13.86 14.86 1.24
C GLU A 128 13.52 15.85 0.12
N GLY A 129 12.98 15.36 -1.00
CA GLY A 129 12.52 16.19 -2.11
C GLY A 129 10.99 16.34 -2.12
N ASN A 130 10.46 16.59 -3.32
CA ASN A 130 9.03 16.79 -3.53
C ASN A 130 8.28 15.50 -3.92
N GLY A 131 8.94 14.34 -3.93
CA GLY A 131 8.38 13.09 -4.46
C GLY A 131 7.08 12.68 -3.80
N LEU A 132 7.06 12.55 -2.47
CA LEU A 132 5.83 12.21 -1.73
C LEU A 132 4.73 13.26 -1.90
N LYS A 133 5.07 14.54 -1.93
CA LYS A 133 4.08 15.61 -2.14
C LYS A 133 3.39 15.47 -3.50
N LEU A 134 4.18 15.36 -4.57
CA LEU A 134 3.67 15.26 -5.94
C LEU A 134 2.89 13.96 -6.17
N THR A 135 3.42 12.83 -5.73
CA THR A 135 2.74 11.55 -5.88
C THR A 135 1.44 11.50 -5.07
N ARG A 136 1.39 12.04 -3.86
CA ARG A 136 0.16 12.12 -3.07
C ARG A 136 -0.88 13.06 -3.66
N GLU A 137 -0.46 14.15 -4.30
CA GLU A 137 -1.36 15.03 -5.06
C GLU A 137 -1.99 14.27 -6.22
N PHE A 138 -1.21 13.54 -6.99
CA PHE A 138 -1.70 12.67 -8.05
C PHE A 138 -2.64 11.57 -7.53
N TYR A 139 -2.23 10.80 -6.53
CA TYR A 139 -3.01 9.69 -5.99
C TYR A 139 -4.31 10.12 -5.30
N ARG A 140 -4.42 11.38 -4.87
CA ARG A 140 -5.66 11.93 -4.32
C ARG A 140 -6.80 11.86 -5.34
N GLY A 141 -6.52 12.04 -6.63
CA GLY A 141 -7.49 11.87 -7.71
C GLY A 141 -8.07 10.45 -7.81
N TYR A 142 -7.38 9.48 -7.23
CA TYR A 142 -7.79 8.07 -7.17
C TYR A 142 -8.28 7.64 -5.78
N ASN A 143 -8.51 8.57 -4.85
CA ASN A 143 -8.89 8.27 -3.46
C ASN A 143 -7.85 7.38 -2.74
N ILE A 144 -6.57 7.57 -3.02
CA ILE A 144 -5.47 6.76 -2.51
C ILE A 144 -4.43 7.66 -1.84
N ILE A 145 -3.79 7.15 -0.78
CA ILE A 145 -2.55 7.68 -0.23
C ILE A 145 -1.43 6.65 -0.43
N ASN A 146 -0.27 7.09 -0.89
CA ASN A 146 0.86 6.21 -1.19
C ASN A 146 1.99 6.34 -0.19
N PHE A 147 2.72 5.23 -0.02
CA PHE A 147 3.96 5.15 0.75
C PHE A 147 4.97 4.29 0.00
N PRO A 148 6.24 4.71 -0.13
CA PRO A 148 7.30 3.83 -0.59
C PRO A 148 7.46 2.65 0.37
N MET A 149 7.51 1.43 -0.15
CA MET A 149 7.62 0.23 0.68
C MET A 149 8.94 -0.50 0.47
N GLY A 150 9.36 -0.67 -0.78
CA GLY A 150 10.57 -1.39 -1.10
C GLY A 150 11.12 -0.99 -2.46
N ASN A 151 12.26 -1.57 -2.82
CA ASN A 151 12.92 -1.35 -4.08
C ASN A 151 13.55 -2.66 -4.57
N THR A 152 13.40 -2.96 -5.85
CA THR A 152 13.94 -4.17 -6.48
C THR A 152 15.38 -4.00 -6.98
N GLY A 153 15.97 -2.84 -6.78
CA GLY A 153 17.28 -2.48 -7.32
C GLY A 153 17.25 -2.19 -8.82
N ALA A 154 18.42 -2.08 -9.42
CA ALA A 154 18.55 -1.91 -10.85
C ALA A 154 18.12 -3.18 -11.59
N GLN A 155 17.32 -3.01 -12.64
CA GLN A 155 16.89 -4.12 -13.50
C GLN A 155 17.67 -4.07 -14.81
N MET A 156 18.02 -5.26 -15.32
CA MET A 156 18.59 -5.40 -16.65
C MET A 156 17.54 -5.13 -17.72
N GLY A 157 18.00 -4.75 -18.92
CA GLY A 157 17.11 -4.46 -20.06
C GLY A 157 16.26 -5.67 -20.46
N GLY A 158 16.74 -6.88 -20.28
CA GLY A 158 15.95 -8.09 -20.51
C GLY A 158 16.77 -9.38 -20.62
N TRP A 159 16.04 -10.49 -20.78
CA TRP A 159 16.58 -11.81 -21.03
C TRP A 159 16.25 -12.24 -22.44
N PHE A 160 17.27 -12.58 -23.23
CA PHE A 160 17.14 -12.92 -24.63
C PHE A 160 17.64 -14.32 -24.91
N ARG A 161 17.02 -15.03 -25.86
CA ARG A 161 17.48 -16.35 -26.30
C ARG A 161 18.71 -16.28 -27.20
N LYS A 162 18.97 -15.10 -27.76
CA LYS A 162 20.11 -14.82 -28.65
C LYS A 162 20.69 -13.47 -28.27
N GLU A 163 21.97 -13.29 -28.51
CA GLU A 163 22.63 -11.99 -28.35
C GLU A 163 22.02 -10.95 -29.27
N ILE A 164 21.70 -9.79 -28.73
CA ILE A 164 21.17 -8.64 -29.47
C ILE A 164 22.33 -7.69 -29.78
N LYS A 165 22.74 -7.65 -31.04
CA LYS A 165 23.95 -6.89 -31.48
C LYS A 165 23.61 -5.53 -32.12
N SER A 166 22.35 -5.25 -32.41
CA SER A 166 21.93 -4.01 -33.06
C SER A 166 20.48 -3.68 -32.77
N LEU A 167 20.09 -2.43 -32.95
CA LEU A 167 18.67 -2.00 -32.85
C LEU A 167 17.78 -2.73 -33.89
N ALA A 168 18.31 -3.04 -35.07
CA ALA A 168 17.56 -3.79 -36.08
C ALA A 168 17.14 -5.19 -35.61
N ALA A 169 17.91 -5.80 -34.67
CA ALA A 169 17.58 -7.10 -34.11
C ALA A 169 16.34 -7.11 -33.21
N PHE A 170 15.85 -5.96 -32.79
CA PHE A 170 14.57 -5.85 -32.05
C PHE A 170 13.35 -5.92 -32.98
N LYS A 171 13.52 -5.66 -34.28
CA LYS A 171 12.37 -5.67 -35.19
C LYS A 171 11.73 -7.06 -35.24
N GLY A 172 10.44 -7.11 -34.91
CA GLY A 172 9.66 -8.35 -34.84
C GLY A 172 9.92 -9.23 -33.58
N LEU A 173 10.78 -8.81 -32.67
CA LEU A 173 11.04 -9.53 -31.45
C LEU A 173 9.83 -9.42 -30.49
N LYS A 174 9.28 -10.56 -30.06
CA LYS A 174 8.29 -10.59 -29.00
C LYS A 174 9.03 -10.53 -27.65
N PHE A 175 8.91 -9.40 -26.99
CA PHE A 175 9.66 -9.11 -25.78
C PHE A 175 8.74 -8.58 -24.67
N ARG A 176 8.90 -9.10 -23.45
CA ARG A 176 8.20 -8.60 -22.28
C ARG A 176 9.02 -7.48 -21.64
N VAL A 177 8.41 -6.33 -21.49
CA VAL A 177 8.97 -5.20 -20.76
C VAL A 177 7.91 -4.57 -19.88
N GLY A 178 8.31 -3.95 -18.78
CA GLY A 178 7.37 -3.34 -17.84
C GLY A 178 7.04 -1.90 -18.21
N GLY A 179 5.74 -1.59 -18.36
CA GLY A 179 5.23 -0.22 -18.36
C GLY A 179 5.84 0.71 -19.40
N PHE A 180 6.36 1.84 -18.95
CA PHE A 180 6.89 2.94 -19.76
C PHE A 180 7.97 2.53 -20.78
N PRO A 181 8.97 1.68 -20.46
CA PRO A 181 9.94 1.22 -21.45
C PRO A 181 9.35 0.54 -22.70
N GLY A 182 8.13 0.04 -22.61
CA GLY A 182 7.43 -0.56 -23.76
C GLY A 182 6.87 0.44 -24.76
N LYS A 183 6.90 1.74 -24.43
CA LYS A 183 6.47 2.83 -25.32
C LYS A 183 7.65 3.52 -26.03
N VAL A 184 8.84 3.40 -25.49
CA VAL A 184 10.09 3.89 -26.07
C VAL A 184 10.67 2.87 -27.03
#